data_f4e4673c7d50629f811287283f15e149
#
_entry.id   f4e4673c7d50629f811287283f15e149
#
_cell.length_a   1.000
_cell.length_b   1.000
_cell.length_c   1.000
_cell.angle_alpha   90.00
_cell.angle_beta   90.00
_cell.angle_gamma   90.00
#
_symmetry.space_group_name_H-M   'P 1'
#
loop_
_entity.id
_entity.type
_entity.pdbx_description
1 polymer ?
#
loop_
_entity_poly.entity_id
_entity_poly.type
_entity_poly.pdbx_seq_one_letter_code
_entity_poly.pdbx_strand_id
1 'polypeptide(L)'
;MLKRLRHRFLSRLAAPEDAAERLRIERVLASARLFLTLAALVAVYLDPTEPVSYANLAYGILIAYFVWDVIVWVHVHRADHIGEFRNLIHFFDIAFPMAFILFTAGPNSPFFVFLLFVLTAAAFRWGFPETMLTASIVVGLLVIEAALLGYGPQHGWIQGQYELNRFIIRISYILTLGVLVGYLGEEEKQWRAENSSISRLLGKVHAENGMHASMQLVLAEAMRIFDAQRVLVTLKQAGTNRMFLWKVASPDVVVHSTEVEPAARPRYECSIPADTLFAAKRGQRWRCWAVAADGRKVKLPPSCGLDELPDMNGSQAVLAVRMNVGEEWSGYALLYDAISGPGVYSEVRFLESLMRQIGPALYTVFLMRHLRSRAGAIERARVARELHDGAIQALISVEMQVDVLRRQLASPEKAASVASSLDHVQDLLRQQVFELRMLMQQMKPVELNPGQLLDYMAEMVDRFRRDTGIGSQFVTSLEEVRLPSRVSRELARILQEALVNVRKHSGASNVQVRFAAEDGCWKLEIVDNGRGFDFSGRLTLRELDAARRGPGIIKERVRALGGELTVQSTPHNGSELLISLPQKADSTYV
;
A
#
# COMPACT_ATOMS: atom_id res chain seq x y z
N MET A 1 8.95 -27.21 18.83
CA MET A 1 8.03 -26.07 18.87
C MET A 1 8.58 -24.87 18.11
N LEU A 2 9.83 -24.43 18.35
CA LEU A 2 10.55 -23.35 17.66
C LEU A 2 10.54 -23.46 16.13
N LYS A 3 10.90 -24.62 15.57
CA LYS A 3 10.92 -24.87 14.12
C LYS A 3 9.53 -24.72 13.46
N ARG A 4 8.45 -25.15 14.13
CA ARG A 4 7.08 -25.06 13.59
C ARG A 4 6.55 -23.64 13.51
N LEU A 5 6.90 -22.76 14.46
CA LEU A 5 6.48 -21.36 14.46
C LEU A 5 7.25 -20.55 13.40
N ARG A 6 8.58 -20.75 13.32
CA ARG A 6 9.41 -20.13 12.26
C ARG A 6 8.97 -20.58 10.86
N HIS A 7 8.64 -21.87 10.71
CA HIS A 7 8.12 -22.40 9.43
C HIS A 7 6.78 -21.79 9.06
N ARG A 8 5.88 -21.54 10.02
CA ARG A 8 4.59 -20.84 9.79
C ARG A 8 4.79 -19.40 9.38
N PHE A 9 5.73 -18.69 10.00
CA PHE A 9 6.04 -17.31 9.61
C PHE A 9 6.60 -17.25 8.20
N LEU A 10 7.61 -18.07 7.89
CA LEU A 10 8.18 -18.17 6.54
C LEU A 10 7.17 -18.61 5.48
N SER A 11 6.25 -19.52 5.81
CA SER A 11 5.19 -19.93 4.88
C SER A 11 4.14 -18.85 4.60
N ARG A 12 3.99 -17.88 5.48
CA ARG A 12 3.13 -16.70 5.28
C ARG A 12 3.81 -15.58 4.50
N LEU A 13 5.13 -15.43 4.67
CA LEU A 13 5.97 -14.56 3.84
C LEU A 13 6.11 -15.11 2.43
N ALA A 14 6.31 -16.41 2.32
CA ALA A 14 6.40 -17.05 1.02
C ALA A 14 5.05 -16.95 0.30
N ALA A 15 5.00 -16.12 -0.74
CA ALA A 15 4.24 -16.49 -1.92
C ALA A 15 4.70 -17.90 -2.36
N PRO A 16 3.89 -18.68 -3.08
CA PRO A 16 4.43 -19.86 -3.75
C PRO A 16 5.72 -19.41 -4.42
N GLU A 17 6.87 -19.96 -3.96
CA GLU A 17 8.21 -19.62 -4.47
C GLU A 17 8.07 -19.48 -5.97
N ASP A 18 8.43 -18.34 -6.50
CA ASP A 18 8.21 -18.03 -7.91
C ASP A 18 8.84 -19.16 -8.72
N ALA A 19 8.06 -19.87 -9.51
CA ALA A 19 8.58 -21.01 -10.31
C ALA A 19 9.80 -20.58 -11.13
N ALA A 20 9.83 -19.31 -11.53
CA ALA A 20 10.94 -18.66 -12.19
C ALA A 20 12.22 -18.58 -11.32
N GLU A 21 12.08 -18.34 -10.02
CA GLU A 21 13.23 -18.25 -9.12
C GLU A 21 13.82 -19.62 -8.81
N ARG A 22 12.99 -20.64 -8.62
CA ARG A 22 13.45 -22.04 -8.51
C ARG A 22 14.20 -22.47 -9.74
N LEU A 23 13.68 -22.14 -10.92
CA LEU A 23 14.30 -22.45 -12.19
C LEU A 23 15.66 -21.74 -12.33
N ARG A 24 15.77 -20.49 -11.89
CA ARG A 24 17.03 -19.74 -11.89
C ARG A 24 18.11 -20.41 -11.03
N ILE A 25 17.75 -20.84 -9.81
CA ILE A 25 18.68 -21.55 -8.92
C ILE A 25 19.15 -22.84 -9.58
N GLU A 26 18.24 -23.64 -10.14
CA GLU A 26 18.61 -24.90 -10.78
C GLU A 26 19.46 -24.70 -12.05
N ARG A 27 19.26 -23.62 -12.80
CA ARG A 27 20.14 -23.27 -13.95
C ARG A 27 21.56 -22.98 -13.50
N VAL A 28 21.72 -22.25 -12.41
CA VAL A 28 23.05 -21.98 -11.84
C VAL A 28 23.68 -23.26 -11.33
N LEU A 29 22.94 -24.08 -10.58
CA LEU A 29 23.47 -25.37 -10.07
C LEU A 29 23.80 -26.35 -11.18
N ALA A 30 22.97 -26.47 -12.21
CA ALA A 30 23.22 -27.32 -13.37
C ALA A 30 24.49 -26.88 -14.14
N SER A 31 24.69 -25.57 -14.30
CA SER A 31 25.88 -25.04 -14.97
C SER A 31 27.16 -25.26 -14.14
N ALA A 32 27.06 -25.03 -12.82
CA ALA A 32 28.21 -25.26 -11.91
C ALA A 32 28.60 -26.75 -11.85
N ARG A 33 27.60 -27.65 -11.83
CA ARG A 33 27.83 -29.09 -11.85
C ARG A 33 28.48 -29.55 -13.15
N LEU A 34 27.97 -29.12 -14.30
CA LEU A 34 28.54 -29.43 -15.61
C LEU A 34 29.99 -28.97 -15.72
N PHE A 35 30.29 -27.74 -15.21
CA PHE A 35 31.64 -27.24 -15.14
C PHE A 35 32.55 -28.12 -14.26
N LEU A 36 32.07 -28.50 -13.07
CA LEU A 36 32.83 -29.33 -12.14
C LEU A 36 33.14 -30.72 -12.72
N THR A 37 32.16 -31.35 -13.39
CA THR A 37 32.32 -32.66 -14.02
C THR A 37 33.25 -32.59 -15.23
N LEU A 38 33.12 -31.53 -16.04
CA LEU A 38 34.06 -31.30 -17.17
C LEU A 38 35.50 -31.07 -16.69
N ALA A 39 35.65 -30.25 -15.63
CA ALA A 39 36.97 -30.01 -15.04
C ALA A 39 37.61 -31.30 -14.49
N ALA A 40 36.79 -32.17 -13.86
CA ALA A 40 37.23 -33.47 -13.39
C ALA A 40 37.68 -34.40 -14.54
N LEU A 41 36.91 -34.42 -15.64
CA LEU A 41 37.29 -35.19 -16.85
C LEU A 41 38.61 -34.70 -17.44
N VAL A 42 38.80 -33.39 -17.55
CA VAL A 42 40.05 -32.79 -18.05
C VAL A 42 41.20 -33.10 -17.10
N ALA A 43 41.02 -33.00 -15.78
CA ALA A 43 42.05 -33.28 -14.80
C ALA A 43 42.53 -34.73 -14.88
N VAL A 44 41.57 -35.68 -14.94
CA VAL A 44 41.92 -37.10 -15.07
C VAL A 44 42.59 -37.43 -16.43
N TYR A 45 42.22 -36.73 -17.51
CA TYR A 45 42.85 -36.87 -18.81
C TYR A 45 44.29 -36.35 -18.83
N LEU A 46 44.55 -35.22 -18.17
CA LEU A 46 45.88 -34.59 -18.13
C LEU A 46 46.84 -35.31 -17.17
N ASP A 47 46.34 -35.85 -16.07
CA ASP A 47 47.12 -36.59 -15.07
C ASP A 47 46.48 -37.95 -14.78
N PRO A 48 46.81 -38.99 -15.59
CA PRO A 48 46.25 -40.33 -15.44
C PRO A 48 46.81 -41.11 -14.24
N THR A 49 47.58 -40.49 -13.37
CA THR A 49 48.09 -41.14 -12.15
C THR A 49 46.98 -41.49 -11.15
N GLU A 50 45.87 -40.81 -11.23
CA GLU A 50 44.65 -41.11 -10.51
C GLU A 50 43.45 -41.28 -11.50
N PRO A 51 42.63 -42.32 -11.40
CA PRO A 51 42.52 -43.33 -10.33
C PRO A 51 43.50 -44.52 -10.54
N VAL A 52 44.16 -44.90 -9.47
CA VAL A 52 45.14 -46.01 -9.49
C VAL A 52 44.46 -47.38 -9.71
N SER A 53 43.24 -47.56 -9.20
CA SER A 53 42.48 -48.81 -9.28
C SER A 53 41.22 -48.60 -10.13
N TYR A 54 40.86 -49.62 -10.93
CA TYR A 54 39.62 -49.63 -11.76
C TYR A 54 39.47 -48.41 -12.69
N ALA A 55 40.56 -47.92 -13.26
CA ALA A 55 40.57 -46.70 -14.08
C ALA A 55 39.47 -46.70 -15.15
N ASN A 56 39.28 -47.78 -15.91
CA ASN A 56 38.25 -47.86 -16.96
C ASN A 56 36.82 -47.73 -16.42
N LEU A 57 36.55 -48.31 -15.23
CA LEU A 57 35.24 -48.19 -14.58
C LEU A 57 35.01 -46.77 -14.06
N ALA A 58 36.02 -46.17 -13.44
CA ALA A 58 35.96 -44.80 -12.96
C ALA A 58 35.75 -43.80 -14.10
N TYR A 59 36.43 -43.95 -15.23
CA TYR A 59 36.17 -43.18 -16.45
C TYR A 59 34.75 -43.40 -16.95
N GLY A 60 34.26 -44.63 -16.98
CA GLY A 60 32.89 -44.94 -17.40
C GLY A 60 31.83 -44.25 -16.53
N ILE A 61 32.01 -44.26 -15.19
CA ILE A 61 31.11 -43.56 -14.25
C ILE A 61 31.16 -42.03 -14.46
N LEU A 62 32.36 -41.46 -14.62
CA LEU A 62 32.54 -40.02 -14.81
C LEU A 62 31.93 -39.54 -16.14
N ILE A 63 32.10 -40.31 -17.21
CA ILE A 63 31.48 -40.04 -18.51
C ILE A 63 29.94 -40.15 -18.40
N ALA A 64 29.43 -41.19 -17.74
CA ALA A 64 28.00 -41.36 -17.53
C ALA A 64 27.40 -40.18 -16.72
N TYR A 65 28.10 -39.70 -15.70
CA TYR A 65 27.71 -38.52 -14.93
C TYR A 65 27.76 -37.26 -15.78
N PHE A 66 28.78 -37.08 -16.60
CA PHE A 66 28.83 -35.94 -17.53
C PHE A 66 27.68 -35.94 -18.52
N VAL A 67 27.33 -37.09 -19.10
CA VAL A 67 26.14 -37.20 -20.00
C VAL A 67 24.84 -36.86 -19.25
N TRP A 68 24.71 -37.36 -18.04
CA TRP A 68 23.59 -36.98 -17.16
C TRP A 68 23.54 -35.47 -16.93
N ASP A 69 24.65 -34.84 -16.63
CA ASP A 69 24.75 -33.40 -16.39
C ASP A 69 24.37 -32.57 -17.62
N VAL A 70 24.75 -33.01 -18.81
CA VAL A 70 24.35 -32.38 -20.08
C VAL A 70 22.82 -32.50 -20.26
N ILE A 71 22.24 -33.69 -20.00
CA ILE A 71 20.79 -33.92 -20.11
C ILE A 71 20.05 -32.99 -19.15
N VAL A 72 20.49 -32.93 -17.89
CA VAL A 72 19.85 -32.04 -16.87
C VAL A 72 20.04 -30.58 -17.25
N TRP A 73 21.22 -30.18 -17.72
CA TRP A 73 21.46 -28.81 -18.15
C TRP A 73 20.56 -28.39 -19.29
N VAL A 74 20.40 -29.22 -20.32
CA VAL A 74 19.49 -28.98 -21.45
C VAL A 74 18.03 -28.92 -20.97
N HIS A 75 17.62 -29.86 -20.11
CA HIS A 75 16.28 -29.92 -19.58
C HIS A 75 15.92 -28.67 -18.77
N VAL A 76 16.77 -28.26 -17.82
CA VAL A 76 16.57 -27.10 -16.95
C VAL A 76 16.57 -25.77 -17.72
N HIS A 77 17.32 -25.67 -18.83
CA HIS A 77 17.34 -24.47 -19.66
C HIS A 77 16.12 -24.36 -20.59
N ARG A 78 15.49 -25.49 -20.95
CA ARG A 78 14.30 -25.52 -21.81
C ARG A 78 12.99 -25.62 -21.05
N ALA A 79 13.01 -26.03 -19.78
CA ALA A 79 11.81 -26.19 -18.97
C ALA A 79 11.30 -24.85 -18.44
N ASP A 80 9.98 -24.74 -18.30
CA ASP A 80 9.32 -23.62 -17.62
C ASP A 80 9.16 -23.90 -16.12
N HIS A 81 9.18 -25.19 -15.70
CA HIS A 81 9.13 -25.62 -14.31
C HIS A 81 9.82 -26.98 -14.14
N ILE A 82 10.36 -27.26 -12.96
CA ILE A 82 11.18 -28.48 -12.71
C ILE A 82 10.46 -29.47 -11.79
N GLY A 83 9.47 -29.02 -10.98
CA GLY A 83 8.66 -29.89 -10.12
C GLY A 83 9.47 -30.90 -9.27
N GLU A 84 9.05 -32.15 -9.27
CA GLU A 84 9.69 -33.24 -8.51
C GLU A 84 11.02 -33.73 -9.11
N PHE A 85 11.32 -33.37 -10.36
CA PHE A 85 12.57 -33.73 -11.02
C PHE A 85 13.80 -33.26 -10.25
N ARG A 86 13.67 -32.22 -9.45
CA ARG A 86 14.69 -31.69 -8.54
C ARG A 86 15.17 -32.73 -7.50
N ASN A 87 14.26 -33.55 -6.97
CA ASN A 87 14.61 -34.61 -6.02
C ASN A 87 15.41 -35.72 -6.72
N LEU A 88 15.05 -36.05 -7.94
CA LEU A 88 15.77 -37.02 -8.76
C LEU A 88 17.19 -36.54 -9.09
N ILE A 89 17.33 -35.26 -9.47
CA ILE A 89 18.65 -34.65 -9.69
C ILE A 89 19.49 -34.77 -8.42
N HIS A 90 18.96 -34.45 -7.25
CA HIS A 90 19.70 -34.51 -5.99
C HIS A 90 20.10 -35.95 -5.61
N PHE A 91 19.23 -36.92 -5.88
CA PHE A 91 19.58 -38.32 -5.69
C PHE A 91 20.81 -38.72 -6.52
N PHE A 92 20.84 -38.35 -7.80
CA PHE A 92 21.99 -38.65 -8.67
C PHE A 92 23.23 -37.81 -8.30
N ASP A 93 23.06 -36.58 -7.79
CA ASP A 93 24.13 -35.75 -7.26
C ASP A 93 24.83 -36.42 -6.07
N ILE A 94 24.15 -37.27 -5.29
CA ILE A 94 24.74 -38.09 -4.21
C ILE A 94 25.29 -39.39 -4.77
N ALA A 95 24.53 -40.12 -5.59
CA ALA A 95 24.81 -41.46 -6.02
C ALA A 95 26.07 -41.56 -6.90
N PHE A 96 26.22 -40.67 -7.91
CA PHE A 96 27.37 -40.70 -8.80
C PHE A 96 28.71 -40.38 -8.09
N PRO A 97 28.85 -39.32 -7.30
CA PRO A 97 30.07 -39.07 -6.55
C PRO A 97 30.42 -40.18 -5.56
N MET A 98 29.43 -40.73 -4.86
CA MET A 98 29.69 -41.86 -3.95
C MET A 98 30.17 -43.09 -4.67
N ALA A 99 29.52 -43.46 -5.80
CA ALA A 99 29.99 -44.58 -6.63
C ALA A 99 31.41 -44.32 -7.17
N PHE A 100 31.70 -43.10 -7.62
CA PHE A 100 32.99 -42.72 -8.13
C PHE A 100 34.10 -42.77 -7.05
N ILE A 101 33.82 -42.29 -5.83
CA ILE A 101 34.72 -42.37 -4.69
C ILE A 101 35.03 -43.81 -4.34
N LEU A 102 34.00 -44.71 -4.32
CA LEU A 102 34.16 -46.13 -4.01
C LEU A 102 35.12 -46.84 -4.96
N PHE A 103 35.05 -46.56 -6.27
CA PHE A 103 35.89 -47.20 -7.30
C PHE A 103 37.21 -46.46 -7.59
N THR A 104 37.52 -45.39 -6.90
CA THR A 104 38.81 -44.70 -6.98
C THR A 104 39.70 -45.02 -5.79
N ALA A 105 40.06 -44.06 -4.98
CA ALA A 105 40.90 -44.23 -3.79
C ALA A 105 40.08 -44.32 -2.47
N GLY A 106 38.79 -44.60 -2.55
CA GLY A 106 37.88 -44.59 -1.39
C GLY A 106 37.96 -43.26 -0.63
N PRO A 107 38.10 -43.29 0.70
CA PRO A 107 38.18 -42.07 1.50
C PRO A 107 39.33 -41.11 1.12
N ASN A 108 40.33 -41.57 0.34
CA ASN A 108 41.44 -40.75 -0.11
C ASN A 108 41.21 -40.09 -1.48
N SER A 109 40.10 -40.39 -2.15
CA SER A 109 39.79 -39.85 -3.47
C SER A 109 39.80 -38.32 -3.52
N PRO A 110 40.46 -37.68 -4.49
CA PRO A 110 40.44 -36.24 -4.68
C PRO A 110 39.03 -35.73 -5.05
N PHE A 111 38.16 -36.62 -5.53
CA PHE A 111 36.80 -36.31 -5.96
C PHE A 111 35.81 -36.08 -4.81
N PHE A 112 36.29 -36.08 -3.57
CA PHE A 112 35.55 -35.61 -2.39
C PHE A 112 34.92 -34.21 -2.58
N VAL A 113 35.49 -33.36 -3.44
CA VAL A 113 34.97 -32.03 -3.79
C VAL A 113 33.51 -32.07 -4.31
N PHE A 114 33.11 -33.15 -4.99
CA PHE A 114 31.72 -33.30 -5.43
C PHE A 114 30.75 -33.37 -4.26
N LEU A 115 31.11 -33.95 -3.12
CA LEU A 115 30.26 -33.98 -1.92
C LEU A 115 30.06 -32.59 -1.33
N LEU A 116 31.03 -31.69 -1.46
CA LEU A 116 30.87 -30.29 -1.05
C LEU A 116 29.86 -29.57 -1.96
N PHE A 117 29.90 -29.85 -3.26
CA PHE A 117 28.90 -29.34 -4.19
C PHE A 117 27.49 -29.84 -3.84
N VAL A 118 27.32 -31.13 -3.52
CA VAL A 118 26.03 -31.71 -3.12
C VAL A 118 25.45 -31.01 -1.91
N LEU A 119 26.24 -30.73 -0.87
CA LEU A 119 25.82 -29.99 0.30
C LEU A 119 25.38 -28.55 -0.04
N THR A 120 26.18 -27.90 -0.89
CA THR A 120 25.86 -26.55 -1.36
C THR A 120 24.55 -26.53 -2.16
N ALA A 121 24.38 -27.50 -3.06
CA ALA A 121 23.15 -27.65 -3.82
C ALA A 121 21.92 -27.88 -2.92
N ALA A 122 22.04 -28.73 -1.89
CA ALA A 122 20.98 -28.95 -0.91
C ALA A 122 20.61 -27.67 -0.15
N ALA A 123 21.61 -26.88 0.25
CA ALA A 123 21.41 -25.65 0.98
C ALA A 123 20.65 -24.59 0.17
N PHE A 124 21.01 -24.39 -1.09
CA PHE A 124 20.33 -23.46 -1.98
C PHE A 124 18.93 -23.93 -2.41
N ARG A 125 18.73 -25.25 -2.53
CA ARG A 125 17.45 -25.85 -2.90
C ARG A 125 16.41 -25.80 -1.79
N TRP A 126 16.81 -26.16 -0.56
CA TRP A 126 15.85 -26.41 0.52
C TRP A 126 16.16 -25.71 1.84
N GLY A 127 17.41 -25.35 2.13
CA GLY A 127 17.83 -24.70 3.37
C GLY A 127 18.49 -25.66 4.37
N PHE A 128 18.59 -25.24 5.65
CA PHE A 128 19.37 -25.91 6.69
C PHE A 128 18.95 -27.35 7.01
N PRO A 129 17.64 -27.69 7.22
CA PRO A 129 17.25 -29.03 7.65
C PRO A 129 17.62 -30.11 6.61
N GLU A 130 17.39 -29.83 5.34
CA GLU A 130 17.62 -30.74 4.24
C GLU A 130 19.13 -30.87 3.94
N THR A 131 19.89 -29.79 4.13
CA THR A 131 21.35 -29.85 4.05
C THR A 131 21.94 -30.75 5.13
N MET A 132 21.43 -30.64 6.36
CA MET A 132 21.86 -31.53 7.46
C MET A 132 21.45 -32.98 7.23
N LEU A 133 20.27 -33.21 6.64
CA LEU A 133 19.84 -34.55 6.23
C LEU A 133 20.78 -35.11 5.16
N THR A 134 21.07 -34.32 4.13
CA THR A 134 22.06 -34.69 3.07
C THR A 134 23.43 -34.98 3.64
N ALA A 135 23.94 -34.14 4.53
CA ALA A 135 25.22 -34.37 5.21
C ALA A 135 25.21 -35.67 6.01
N SER A 136 24.13 -35.96 6.73
CA SER A 136 23.98 -37.19 7.49
C SER A 136 23.94 -38.43 6.60
N ILE A 137 23.27 -38.37 5.45
CA ILE A 137 23.21 -39.44 4.45
C ILE A 137 24.62 -39.68 3.88
N VAL A 138 25.29 -38.61 3.45
CA VAL A 138 26.65 -38.70 2.90
C VAL A 138 27.64 -39.28 3.92
N VAL A 139 27.59 -38.83 5.17
CA VAL A 139 28.42 -39.37 6.24
C VAL A 139 28.10 -40.86 6.49
N GLY A 140 26.82 -41.21 6.52
CA GLY A 140 26.41 -42.61 6.66
C GLY A 140 26.92 -43.52 5.55
N LEU A 141 26.83 -43.04 4.29
CA LEU A 141 27.37 -43.76 3.14
C LEU A 141 28.90 -43.93 3.21
N LEU A 142 29.63 -42.87 3.61
CA LEU A 142 31.08 -42.94 3.80
C LEU A 142 31.48 -43.90 4.94
N VAL A 143 30.69 -43.99 6.00
CA VAL A 143 30.91 -44.96 7.10
C VAL A 143 30.67 -46.39 6.61
N ILE A 144 29.63 -46.62 5.81
CA ILE A 144 29.37 -47.94 5.18
C ILE A 144 30.51 -48.32 4.25
N GLU A 145 30.97 -47.40 3.40
CA GLU A 145 32.10 -47.58 2.51
C GLU A 145 33.36 -47.96 3.30
N ALA A 146 33.68 -47.20 4.35
CA ALA A 146 34.83 -47.49 5.21
C ALA A 146 34.73 -48.87 5.88
N ALA A 147 33.53 -49.29 6.31
CA ALA A 147 33.30 -50.60 6.87
C ALA A 147 33.51 -51.70 5.83
N LEU A 148 33.04 -51.51 4.59
CA LEU A 148 33.20 -52.47 3.49
C LEU A 148 34.70 -52.60 3.11
N LEU A 149 35.46 -51.52 3.08
CA LEU A 149 36.89 -51.51 2.82
C LEU A 149 37.68 -52.12 3.98
N GLY A 150 37.27 -51.86 5.23
CA GLY A 150 37.94 -52.40 6.42
C GLY A 150 37.75 -53.92 6.62
N TYR A 151 36.61 -54.46 6.17
CA TYR A 151 36.35 -55.93 6.21
C TYR A 151 36.80 -56.66 4.95
N GLY A 152 37.16 -55.95 3.85
CA GLY A 152 37.47 -56.50 2.53
C GLY A 152 38.90 -56.99 2.26
N PRO A 153 39.95 -56.73 3.05
CA PRO A 153 41.34 -57.09 2.66
C PRO A 153 41.61 -58.59 2.48
N GLN A 154 40.79 -59.44 3.06
CA GLN A 154 40.94 -60.90 2.92
C GLN A 154 40.28 -61.48 1.66
N HIS A 155 39.49 -60.72 0.88
CA HIS A 155 38.75 -61.20 -0.28
C HIS A 155 39.03 -60.49 -1.61
N GLY A 156 39.99 -59.63 -1.70
CA GLY A 156 40.58 -59.17 -2.99
C GLY A 156 39.75 -58.27 -3.90
N TRP A 157 38.59 -57.79 -3.48
CA TRP A 157 37.65 -57.07 -4.38
C TRP A 157 37.89 -55.56 -4.44
N ILE A 158 38.40 -54.90 -3.37
CA ILE A 158 38.66 -53.47 -3.34
C ILE A 158 40.00 -53.23 -2.63
N GLN A 159 41.03 -52.79 -3.36
CA GLN A 159 42.33 -52.40 -2.81
C GLN A 159 42.33 -50.91 -2.52
N GLY A 160 42.12 -50.50 -1.25
CA GLY A 160 42.23 -49.11 -0.79
C GLY A 160 43.06 -49.03 0.48
N GLN A 161 43.97 -48.07 0.58
CA GLN A 161 44.63 -47.73 1.85
C GLN A 161 43.66 -46.92 2.69
N TYR A 162 43.07 -47.56 3.71
CA TYR A 162 42.20 -46.87 4.68
C TYR A 162 43.05 -46.11 5.70
N GLU A 163 43.05 -44.78 5.64
CA GLU A 163 43.71 -43.91 6.64
C GLU A 163 42.67 -43.27 7.54
N LEU A 164 42.57 -43.75 8.76
CA LEU A 164 41.58 -43.28 9.74
C LEU A 164 41.64 -41.75 9.98
N ASN A 165 42.84 -41.19 10.00
CA ASN A 165 43.03 -39.74 10.19
C ASN A 165 42.36 -38.93 9.10
N ARG A 166 42.57 -39.29 7.84
CA ARG A 166 41.97 -38.60 6.69
C ARG A 166 40.46 -38.76 6.68
N PHE A 167 39.97 -39.94 7.04
CA PHE A 167 38.56 -40.23 7.15
C PHE A 167 37.86 -39.34 8.19
N ILE A 168 38.41 -39.24 9.42
CA ILE A 168 37.88 -38.39 10.49
C ILE A 168 37.88 -36.92 10.05
N ILE A 169 38.96 -36.45 9.45
CA ILE A 169 39.07 -35.07 8.95
C ILE A 169 37.99 -34.78 7.93
N ARG A 170 37.74 -35.68 6.97
CA ARG A 170 36.71 -35.51 5.93
C ARG A 170 35.29 -35.48 6.49
N ILE A 171 34.96 -36.37 7.41
CA ILE A 171 33.67 -36.32 8.12
C ILE A 171 33.51 -34.97 8.85
N SER A 172 34.56 -34.52 9.52
CA SER A 172 34.55 -33.21 10.19
C SER A 172 34.32 -32.06 9.22
N TYR A 173 34.94 -32.09 8.04
CA TYR A 173 34.70 -31.10 6.98
C TYR A 173 33.24 -31.12 6.46
N ILE A 174 32.69 -32.32 6.18
CA ILE A 174 31.31 -32.46 5.70
C ILE A 174 30.33 -31.89 6.72
N LEU A 175 30.47 -32.24 8.01
CA LEU A 175 29.59 -31.77 9.06
C LEU A 175 29.72 -30.25 9.28
N THR A 176 30.97 -29.76 9.36
CA THR A 176 31.22 -28.32 9.57
C THR A 176 30.71 -27.51 8.38
N LEU A 177 31.02 -27.94 7.14
CA LEU A 177 30.55 -27.26 5.94
C LEU A 177 29.01 -27.36 5.80
N GLY A 178 28.43 -28.55 6.10
CA GLY A 178 26.98 -28.74 6.12
C GLY A 178 26.30 -27.77 7.04
N VAL A 179 26.81 -27.58 8.26
CA VAL A 179 26.28 -26.58 9.22
C VAL A 179 26.42 -25.17 8.66
N LEU A 180 27.61 -24.80 8.18
CA LEU A 180 27.88 -23.43 7.73
C LEU A 180 27.08 -23.07 6.48
N VAL A 181 27.18 -23.91 5.43
CA VAL A 181 26.46 -23.62 4.16
C VAL A 181 24.95 -23.77 4.32
N GLY A 182 24.50 -24.76 5.11
CA GLY A 182 23.09 -24.91 5.42
C GLY A 182 22.52 -23.69 6.17
N TYR A 183 23.29 -23.14 7.14
CA TYR A 183 22.88 -21.92 7.83
C TYR A 183 22.79 -20.72 6.87
N LEU A 184 23.81 -20.53 6.03
CA LEU A 184 23.82 -19.46 5.02
C LEU A 184 22.67 -19.62 4.02
N GLY A 185 22.40 -20.85 3.56
CA GLY A 185 21.28 -21.12 2.65
C GLY A 185 19.91 -20.80 3.25
N GLU A 186 19.73 -21.11 4.55
CA GLU A 186 18.50 -20.76 5.27
C GLU A 186 18.33 -19.25 5.44
N GLU A 187 19.43 -18.55 5.75
CA GLU A 187 19.43 -17.10 5.91
C GLU A 187 19.14 -16.38 4.58
N GLU A 188 19.77 -16.85 3.50
CA GLU A 188 19.52 -16.36 2.14
C GLU A 188 18.05 -16.58 1.71
N LYS A 189 17.48 -17.76 1.99
CA LYS A 189 16.09 -18.09 1.70
C LYS A 189 15.13 -17.17 2.48
N GLN A 190 15.42 -16.91 3.75
CA GLN A 190 14.62 -16.00 4.57
C GLN A 190 14.68 -14.57 4.02
N TRP A 191 15.87 -14.07 3.73
CA TRP A 191 16.09 -12.73 3.19
C TRP A 191 15.36 -12.52 1.85
N ARG A 192 15.40 -13.52 0.96
CA ARG A 192 14.64 -13.48 -0.30
C ARG A 192 13.12 -13.41 -0.08
N ALA A 193 12.58 -14.23 0.81
CA ALA A 193 11.15 -14.23 1.14
C ALA A 193 10.70 -12.89 1.70
N GLU A 194 11.50 -12.28 2.58
CA GLU A 194 11.26 -10.96 3.15
C GLU A 194 11.24 -9.87 2.06
N ASN A 195 12.28 -9.81 1.22
CA ASN A 195 12.37 -8.83 0.14
C ASN A 195 11.27 -8.99 -0.92
N SER A 196 10.94 -10.22 -1.30
CA SER A 196 9.84 -10.50 -2.22
C SER A 196 8.50 -9.99 -1.67
N SER A 197 8.24 -10.18 -0.38
CA SER A 197 7.02 -9.71 0.27
C SER A 197 6.94 -8.18 0.31
N ILE A 198 8.05 -7.52 0.65
CA ILE A 198 8.13 -6.06 0.65
C ILE A 198 7.94 -5.51 -0.77
N SER A 199 8.62 -6.08 -1.76
CA SER A 199 8.52 -5.64 -3.15
C SER A 199 7.10 -5.77 -3.70
N ARG A 200 6.38 -6.85 -3.36
CA ARG A 200 4.97 -7.03 -3.73
C ARG A 200 4.06 -5.98 -3.10
N LEU A 201 4.31 -5.63 -1.84
CA LEU A 201 3.55 -4.58 -1.16
C LEU A 201 3.82 -3.22 -1.78
N LEU A 202 5.09 -2.88 -2.01
CA LEU A 202 5.48 -1.62 -2.65
C LEU A 202 4.88 -1.50 -4.05
N GLY A 203 4.85 -2.61 -4.83
CA GLY A 203 4.22 -2.64 -6.14
C GLY A 203 2.70 -2.42 -6.13
N LYS A 204 2.02 -2.59 -4.99
CA LYS A 204 0.58 -2.31 -4.83
C LYS A 204 0.29 -0.90 -4.31
N VAL A 205 1.28 -0.22 -3.72
CA VAL A 205 1.17 1.15 -3.22
C VAL A 205 1.36 2.12 -4.38
N HIS A 206 0.25 2.60 -4.95
CA HIS A 206 0.27 3.52 -6.09
C HIS A 206 -0.35 4.86 -5.72
N ALA A 207 0.20 5.93 -6.29
CA ALA A 207 -0.28 7.30 -6.07
C ALA A 207 -1.77 7.50 -6.46
N GLU A 208 -2.28 6.69 -7.37
CA GLU A 208 -3.67 6.73 -7.84
C GLU A 208 -4.68 6.24 -6.79
N ASN A 209 -4.29 5.27 -5.98
CA ASN A 209 -5.16 4.68 -4.95
C ASN A 209 -5.40 5.64 -3.75
N GLY A 210 -4.53 6.63 -3.57
CA GLY A 210 -4.58 7.55 -2.43
C GLY A 210 -4.09 6.92 -1.12
N MET A 211 -3.93 7.79 -0.09
CA MET A 211 -3.33 7.40 1.19
C MET A 211 -4.14 6.33 1.94
N HIS A 212 -5.47 6.48 1.98
CA HIS A 212 -6.35 5.56 2.71
C HIS A 212 -6.28 4.14 2.14
N ALA A 213 -6.45 3.97 0.82
CA ALA A 213 -6.40 2.65 0.19
C ALA A 213 -5.00 2.03 0.25
N SER A 214 -3.94 2.83 0.13
CA SER A 214 -2.56 2.35 0.29
C SER A 214 -2.31 1.87 1.72
N MET A 215 -2.77 2.61 2.73
CA MET A 215 -2.67 2.21 4.13
C MET A 215 -3.49 0.95 4.41
N GLN A 216 -4.70 0.83 3.84
CA GLN A 216 -5.53 -0.37 3.95
C GLN A 216 -4.79 -1.62 3.45
N LEU A 217 -4.16 -1.55 2.28
CA LEU A 217 -3.38 -2.66 1.72
C LEU A 217 -2.20 -3.05 2.63
N VAL A 218 -1.47 -2.06 3.14
CA VAL A 218 -0.31 -2.29 4.02
C VAL A 218 -0.74 -2.92 5.34
N LEU A 219 -1.78 -2.40 5.99
CA LEU A 219 -2.25 -2.90 7.29
C LEU A 219 -2.89 -4.29 7.18
N ALA A 220 -3.67 -4.54 6.13
CA ALA A 220 -4.25 -5.86 5.87
C ALA A 220 -3.16 -6.91 5.66
N GLU A 221 -2.12 -6.59 4.91
CA GLU A 221 -1.01 -7.52 4.68
C GLU A 221 -0.14 -7.71 5.95
N ALA A 222 0.09 -6.65 6.73
CA ALA A 222 0.74 -6.77 8.03
C ALA A 222 -0.04 -7.69 8.98
N MET A 223 -1.37 -7.55 9.07
CA MET A 223 -2.21 -8.48 9.83
C MET A 223 -2.02 -9.92 9.37
N ARG A 224 -2.04 -10.16 8.07
CA ARG A 224 -1.91 -11.49 7.48
C ARG A 224 -0.54 -12.12 7.77
N ILE A 225 0.55 -11.37 7.58
CA ILE A 225 1.92 -11.87 7.77
C ILE A 225 2.18 -12.19 9.24
N PHE A 226 1.81 -11.27 10.12
CA PHE A 226 2.09 -11.40 11.56
C PHE A 226 1.00 -12.14 12.34
N ASP A 227 -0.10 -12.57 11.68
CA ASP A 227 -1.27 -13.19 12.34
C ASP A 227 -1.80 -12.33 13.49
N ALA A 228 -1.73 -11.03 13.32
CA ALA A 228 -2.16 -10.09 14.33
C ALA A 228 -3.68 -9.99 14.36
N GLN A 229 -4.28 -9.95 15.55
CA GLN A 229 -5.73 -9.76 15.68
C GLN A 229 -6.15 -8.31 15.46
N ARG A 230 -5.27 -7.37 15.77
CA ARG A 230 -5.51 -5.93 15.59
C ARG A 230 -4.21 -5.25 15.20
N VAL A 231 -4.33 -4.27 14.31
CA VAL A 231 -3.23 -3.36 13.95
C VAL A 231 -3.70 -1.93 14.13
N LEU A 232 -2.88 -1.13 14.76
CA LEU A 232 -3.12 0.27 15.01
C LEU A 232 -1.88 1.05 14.53
N VAL A 233 -2.09 2.07 13.72
CA VAL A 233 -1.03 2.99 13.32
C VAL A 233 -1.39 4.40 13.76
N THR A 234 -0.50 5.03 14.47
CA THR A 234 -0.60 6.43 14.88
C THR A 234 0.46 7.24 14.15
N LEU A 235 0.08 8.36 13.53
CA LEU A 235 1.02 9.27 12.89
C LEU A 235 0.69 10.70 13.33
N LYS A 236 1.70 11.40 13.83
CA LYS A 236 1.64 12.81 14.24
C LYS A 236 2.35 13.66 13.20
N GLN A 237 1.71 14.74 12.78
CA GLN A 237 2.28 15.68 11.83
C GLN A 237 3.14 16.72 12.57
N ALA A 238 4.38 16.86 12.13
CA ALA A 238 5.27 17.90 12.62
C ALA A 238 4.70 19.30 12.29
N GLY A 239 4.81 20.22 13.22
CA GLY A 239 4.39 21.62 13.03
C GLY A 239 2.91 21.93 13.25
N THR A 240 1.98 21.02 12.91
CA THR A 240 0.54 21.26 13.07
C THR A 240 -0.06 20.57 14.29
N ASN A 241 0.70 19.72 14.94
CA ASN A 241 0.27 18.87 16.07
C ASN A 241 -0.98 18.00 15.77
N ARG A 242 -1.35 17.79 14.49
CA ARG A 242 -2.44 16.90 14.09
C ARG A 242 -1.99 15.45 14.20
N MET A 243 -2.88 14.59 14.70
CA MET A 243 -2.63 13.16 14.85
C MET A 243 -3.69 12.38 14.12
N PHE A 244 -3.27 11.39 13.36
CA PHE A 244 -4.14 10.48 12.62
C PHE A 244 -3.96 9.06 13.14
N LEU A 245 -5.08 8.36 13.20
CA LEU A 245 -5.19 7.00 13.67
C LEU A 245 -5.76 6.12 12.56
N TRP A 246 -5.09 5.01 12.27
CA TRP A 246 -5.61 3.94 11.41
C TRP A 246 -5.75 2.69 12.25
N LYS A 247 -6.93 2.08 12.21
CA LYS A 247 -7.24 0.88 13.00
C LYS A 247 -7.85 -0.20 12.11
N VAL A 248 -7.35 -1.41 12.28
CA VAL A 248 -7.86 -2.63 11.63
C VAL A 248 -7.98 -3.72 12.68
N ALA A 249 -9.05 -4.51 12.65
CA ALA A 249 -9.27 -5.63 13.55
C ALA A 249 -9.89 -6.84 12.82
N SER A 250 -9.55 -8.05 13.25
CA SER A 250 -10.21 -9.28 12.82
C SER A 250 -11.62 -9.40 13.47
N PRO A 251 -12.66 -9.97 12.78
CA PRO A 251 -12.59 -10.56 11.46
C PRO A 251 -12.74 -9.56 10.31
N ASP A 252 -13.24 -8.35 10.59
CA ASP A 252 -13.48 -7.34 9.55
C ASP A 252 -12.19 -6.56 9.24
N VAL A 253 -11.55 -6.92 8.11
CA VAL A 253 -10.33 -6.25 7.65
C VAL A 253 -10.69 -4.94 6.93
N VAL A 254 -11.41 -4.05 7.62
CA VAL A 254 -11.72 -2.70 7.15
C VAL A 254 -10.90 -1.70 7.94
N VAL A 255 -10.17 -0.84 7.24
CA VAL A 255 -9.36 0.21 7.87
C VAL A 255 -10.23 1.41 8.20
N HIS A 256 -10.36 1.69 9.48
CA HIS A 256 -10.94 2.93 9.96
C HIS A 256 -9.85 3.96 10.17
N SER A 257 -9.99 5.13 9.55
CA SER A 257 -9.08 6.26 9.74
C SER A 257 -9.79 7.42 10.41
N THR A 258 -9.22 7.94 11.50
CA THR A 258 -9.76 9.07 12.24
C THR A 258 -8.69 10.09 12.53
N GLU A 259 -9.03 11.38 12.45
CA GLU A 259 -8.20 12.42 13.08
C GLU A 259 -8.51 12.43 14.58
N VAL A 260 -7.47 12.29 15.39
CA VAL A 260 -7.62 12.22 16.85
C VAL A 260 -7.89 13.61 17.42
N GLU A 261 -8.99 13.75 18.14
CA GLU A 261 -9.31 15.01 18.83
C GLU A 261 -8.20 15.42 19.81
N PRO A 262 -7.96 16.73 20.00
CA PRO A 262 -6.90 17.23 20.88
C PRO A 262 -6.93 16.65 22.29
N ALA A 263 -8.13 16.45 22.86
CA ALA A 263 -8.32 15.90 24.21
C ALA A 263 -7.95 14.41 24.30
N ALA A 264 -8.04 13.65 23.22
CA ALA A 264 -7.75 12.22 23.18
C ALA A 264 -6.30 11.89 22.77
N ARG A 265 -5.54 12.86 22.24
CA ARG A 265 -4.17 12.66 21.75
C ARG A 265 -3.21 12.05 22.76
N PRO A 266 -3.19 12.47 24.04
CA PRO A 266 -2.27 11.88 25.03
C PRO A 266 -2.42 10.36 25.17
N ARG A 267 -3.62 9.82 24.89
CA ARG A 267 -3.90 8.37 24.91
C ARG A 267 -3.21 7.60 23.78
N TYR A 268 -2.87 8.29 22.69
CA TYR A 268 -2.29 7.70 21.47
C TYR A 268 -0.84 8.14 21.23
N GLU A 269 -0.30 9.02 22.07
CA GLU A 269 1.11 9.39 22.08
C GLU A 269 1.89 8.29 22.81
N CYS A 270 2.44 7.35 22.05
CA CYS A 270 3.29 6.30 22.59
C CYS A 270 4.67 6.89 22.95
N SER A 271 5.06 6.83 24.22
CA SER A 271 6.41 7.17 24.65
C SER A 271 7.26 5.90 24.82
N ILE A 272 7.61 5.27 23.69
CA ILE A 272 8.47 4.10 23.69
C ILE A 272 9.93 4.57 23.61
N PRO A 273 10.80 4.21 24.57
CA PRO A 273 12.20 4.66 24.60
C PRO A 273 13.09 3.94 23.58
N ALA A 274 12.51 3.30 22.57
CA ALA A 274 13.20 2.55 21.54
C ALA A 274 12.41 2.59 20.22
N ASP A 275 13.06 2.28 19.10
CA ASP A 275 12.39 2.24 17.80
C ASP A 275 11.51 1.00 17.65
N THR A 276 11.83 -0.08 18.35
CA THR A 276 11.01 -1.30 18.39
C THR A 276 10.81 -1.78 19.81
N LEU A 277 9.59 -2.23 20.11
CA LEU A 277 9.22 -2.84 21.37
C LEU A 277 8.43 -4.12 21.10
N PHE A 278 8.81 -5.19 21.75
CA PHE A 278 8.00 -6.39 21.87
C PHE A 278 7.69 -6.66 23.34
N ALA A 279 6.42 -6.89 23.65
CA ALA A 279 5.97 -7.30 24.94
C ALA A 279 5.00 -8.48 24.83
N ALA A 280 5.17 -9.49 25.68
CA ALA A 280 4.26 -10.62 25.78
C ALA A 280 3.98 -10.98 27.23
N LYS A 281 2.73 -11.33 27.51
CA LYS A 281 2.27 -11.74 28.83
C LYS A 281 2.62 -13.22 29.07
N ARG A 282 3.28 -13.50 30.19
CA ARG A 282 3.55 -14.86 30.64
C ARG A 282 3.01 -15.04 32.05
N GLY A 283 1.84 -15.63 32.17
CA GLY A 283 1.05 -15.65 33.42
C GLY A 283 0.57 -14.24 33.76
N GLN A 284 0.91 -13.75 34.96
CA GLN A 284 0.55 -12.41 35.41
C GLN A 284 1.60 -11.32 35.07
N ARG A 285 2.74 -11.68 34.49
CA ARG A 285 3.86 -10.76 34.27
C ARG A 285 4.11 -10.53 32.78
N TRP A 286 4.38 -9.28 32.40
CA TRP A 286 4.85 -8.90 31.09
C TRP A 286 6.36 -9.14 30.95
N ARG A 287 6.79 -9.67 29.82
CA ARG A 287 8.19 -9.71 29.39
C ARG A 287 8.35 -8.78 28.22
N CYS A 288 9.21 -7.78 28.36
CA CYS A 288 9.42 -6.75 27.37
C CYS A 288 10.85 -6.81 26.85
N TRP A 289 10.98 -6.61 25.54
CA TRP A 289 12.24 -6.40 24.88
C TRP A 289 12.13 -5.18 23.98
N ALA A 290 13.14 -4.34 24.01
CA ALA A 290 13.24 -3.20 23.13
C ALA A 290 14.57 -3.22 22.40
N VAL A 291 14.57 -2.74 21.18
CA VAL A 291 15.74 -2.64 20.32
C VAL A 291 15.81 -1.22 19.78
N ALA A 292 16.97 -0.58 19.94
CA ALA A 292 17.24 0.72 19.34
C ALA A 292 17.58 0.58 17.85
N ALA A 293 17.58 1.68 17.11
CA ALA A 293 17.86 1.71 15.67
C ALA A 293 19.22 1.09 15.28
N ASP A 294 20.19 1.09 16.19
CA ASP A 294 21.51 0.47 15.99
C ASP A 294 21.55 -1.04 16.30
N GLY A 295 20.39 -1.65 16.60
CA GLY A 295 20.25 -3.06 16.91
C GLY A 295 20.64 -3.44 18.35
N ARG A 296 20.97 -2.48 19.21
CA ARG A 296 21.28 -2.76 20.62
C ARG A 296 20.01 -3.03 21.41
N LYS A 297 20.07 -4.06 22.28
CA LYS A 297 18.98 -4.34 23.22
C LYS A 297 18.95 -3.25 24.30
N VAL A 298 17.81 -2.59 24.42
CA VAL A 298 17.55 -1.59 25.45
C VAL A 298 16.91 -2.28 26.65
N LYS A 299 17.45 -2.06 27.84
CA LYS A 299 16.80 -2.49 29.09
C LYS A 299 15.65 -1.55 29.38
N LEU A 300 14.45 -2.07 29.42
CA LEU A 300 13.26 -1.33 29.81
C LEU A 300 13.06 -1.38 31.33
N PRO A 301 12.48 -0.33 31.93
CA PRO A 301 12.05 -0.35 33.29
C PRO A 301 10.96 -1.43 33.51
N PRO A 302 10.74 -1.93 34.72
CA PRO A 302 9.75 -2.98 35.00
C PRO A 302 8.31 -2.65 34.56
N SER A 303 7.95 -1.38 34.55
CA SER A 303 6.65 -0.89 34.08
C SER A 303 6.54 -0.84 32.56
N CYS A 304 7.66 -0.90 31.82
CA CYS A 304 7.77 -0.93 30.35
C CYS A 304 6.98 0.16 29.59
N GLY A 305 6.30 1.08 30.25
CA GLY A 305 5.38 2.02 29.59
C GLY A 305 4.21 1.35 28.85
N LEU A 306 3.90 0.09 29.17
CA LEU A 306 2.82 -0.66 28.51
C LEU A 306 1.44 -0.09 28.84
N ASP A 307 1.30 0.51 30.02
CA ASP A 307 0.06 1.15 30.47
C ASP A 307 -0.24 2.43 29.64
N GLU A 308 0.77 2.97 28.99
CA GLU A 308 0.67 4.14 28.08
C GLU A 308 0.32 3.73 26.64
N LEU A 309 0.39 2.42 26.30
CA LEU A 309 0.04 1.97 24.95
C LEU A 309 -1.48 1.95 24.75
N PRO A 310 -1.98 2.49 23.63
CA PRO A 310 -3.41 2.52 23.35
C PRO A 310 -3.97 1.10 23.19
N ASP A 311 -5.23 0.91 23.61
CA ASP A 311 -6.00 -0.31 23.36
C ASP A 311 -5.37 -1.65 23.86
N MET A 312 -4.58 -1.61 24.92
CA MET A 312 -3.94 -2.81 25.51
C MET A 312 -4.90 -3.79 26.20
N ASN A 313 -6.17 -3.37 26.42
CA ASN A 313 -7.15 -4.19 27.15
C ASN A 313 -7.41 -5.53 26.44
N GLY A 314 -7.19 -6.63 27.17
CA GLY A 314 -7.41 -8.00 26.69
C GLY A 314 -6.27 -8.59 25.86
N SER A 315 -5.26 -7.82 25.47
CA SER A 315 -4.14 -8.31 24.66
C SER A 315 -3.14 -9.12 25.47
N GLN A 316 -2.60 -10.17 24.85
CA GLN A 316 -1.57 -11.04 25.43
C GLN A 316 -0.16 -10.72 24.92
N ALA A 317 -0.08 -10.06 23.76
CA ALA A 317 1.18 -9.64 23.16
C ALA A 317 1.02 -8.34 22.37
N VAL A 318 2.07 -7.54 22.31
CA VAL A 318 2.14 -6.35 21.44
C VAL A 318 3.53 -6.24 20.82
N LEU A 319 3.54 -5.93 19.55
CA LEU A 319 4.73 -5.58 18.78
C LEU A 319 4.57 -4.15 18.30
N ALA A 320 5.44 -3.26 18.73
CA ALA A 320 5.43 -1.85 18.36
C ALA A 320 6.69 -1.49 17.59
N VAL A 321 6.53 -0.80 16.48
CA VAL A 321 7.64 -0.32 15.65
C VAL A 321 7.41 1.13 15.28
N ARG A 322 8.46 1.93 15.37
CA ARG A 322 8.43 3.32 14.93
C ARG A 322 8.23 3.40 13.43
N MET A 323 7.33 4.26 13.00
CA MET A 323 7.02 4.51 11.60
C MET A 323 7.19 5.98 11.28
N ASN A 324 8.01 6.28 10.27
CA ASN A 324 8.19 7.63 9.76
C ASN A 324 7.68 7.67 8.30
N VAL A 325 6.89 8.70 7.97
CA VAL A 325 6.38 8.94 6.62
C VAL A 325 6.88 10.31 6.17
N GLY A 326 8.03 10.31 5.50
CA GLY A 326 8.83 11.51 5.24
C GLY A 326 9.40 12.10 6.54
N GLU A 327 9.73 13.39 6.50
CA GLU A 327 10.19 14.13 7.68
C GLU A 327 9.03 14.74 8.46
N GLU A 328 7.85 14.83 7.83
CA GLU A 328 6.69 15.53 8.37
C GLU A 328 5.83 14.66 9.30
N TRP A 329 5.88 13.33 9.18
CA TRP A 329 5.01 12.44 9.90
C TRP A 329 5.81 11.39 10.66
N SER A 330 5.58 11.29 11.95
CA SER A 330 6.21 10.28 12.82
C SER A 330 5.20 9.66 13.76
N GLY A 331 5.38 8.38 14.07
CA GLY A 331 4.51 7.66 14.99
C GLY A 331 4.90 6.20 15.15
N TYR A 332 3.92 5.36 15.43
CA TYR A 332 4.13 3.95 15.71
C TYR A 332 3.10 3.06 15.00
N ALA A 333 3.56 1.91 14.55
CA ALA A 333 2.72 0.79 14.16
C ALA A 333 2.70 -0.23 15.29
N LEU A 334 1.50 -0.55 15.79
CA LEU A 334 1.25 -1.44 16.92
C LEU A 334 0.47 -2.66 16.42
N LEU A 335 1.02 -3.85 16.60
CA LEU A 335 0.38 -5.11 16.24
C LEU A 335 0.05 -5.87 17.53
N TYR A 336 -1.23 -6.13 17.76
CA TYR A 336 -1.72 -6.81 18.95
C TYR A 336 -1.98 -8.28 18.67
N ASP A 337 -1.59 -9.11 19.64
CA ASP A 337 -1.76 -10.56 19.62
C ASP A 337 -1.17 -11.20 18.34
N ALA A 338 -0.10 -10.58 17.83
CA ALA A 338 0.73 -11.15 16.78
C ALA A 338 1.39 -12.45 17.26
N ILE A 339 1.76 -13.33 16.32
CA ILE A 339 2.42 -14.60 16.68
C ILE A 339 3.60 -14.33 17.57
N SER A 340 3.53 -14.85 18.78
CA SER A 340 4.62 -14.79 19.75
C SER A 340 5.28 -16.15 19.89
N GLY A 341 6.51 -16.26 19.39
CA GLY A 341 7.32 -17.47 19.47
C GLY A 341 8.78 -17.14 19.74
N PRO A 342 9.62 -18.14 19.88
CA PRO A 342 11.05 -17.93 20.12
C PRO A 342 11.82 -17.35 18.91
N GLY A 343 11.13 -17.07 17.79
CA GLY A 343 11.66 -16.35 16.61
C GLY A 343 11.31 -14.86 16.57
N VAL A 344 10.74 -14.31 17.62
CA VAL A 344 10.25 -12.92 17.71
C VAL A 344 11.26 -11.89 17.25
N TYR A 345 12.56 -12.14 17.42
CA TYR A 345 13.59 -11.19 16.99
C TYR A 345 13.63 -11.00 15.47
N SER A 346 13.45 -12.08 14.71
CA SER A 346 13.39 -11.99 13.23
C SER A 346 12.10 -11.29 12.76
N GLU A 347 10.98 -11.55 13.43
CA GLU A 347 9.69 -10.93 13.15
C GLU A 347 9.72 -9.42 13.43
N VAL A 348 10.34 -9.01 14.54
CA VAL A 348 10.55 -7.59 14.89
C VAL A 348 11.40 -6.89 13.83
N ARG A 349 12.54 -7.49 13.43
CA ARG A 349 13.40 -6.93 12.40
C ARG A 349 12.71 -6.82 11.04
N PHE A 350 11.93 -7.83 10.69
CA PHE A 350 11.17 -7.79 9.45
C PHE A 350 10.11 -6.68 9.47
N LEU A 351 9.35 -6.51 10.57
CA LEU A 351 8.39 -5.42 10.69
C LEU A 351 9.07 -4.05 10.62
N GLU A 352 10.22 -3.91 11.28
CA GLU A 352 11.02 -2.68 11.20
C GLU A 352 11.47 -2.39 9.77
N SER A 353 12.00 -3.39 9.06
CA SER A 353 12.40 -3.28 7.65
C SER A 353 11.21 -2.92 6.75
N LEU A 354 10.06 -3.56 6.99
CA LEU A 354 8.80 -3.30 6.29
C LEU A 354 8.37 -1.84 6.47
N MET A 355 8.27 -1.34 7.70
CA MET A 355 7.85 0.03 8.00
C MET A 355 8.83 1.06 7.45
N ARG A 356 10.14 0.78 7.50
CA ARG A 356 11.20 1.64 6.95
C ARG A 356 11.09 1.80 5.44
N GLN A 357 10.71 0.74 4.72
CA GLN A 357 10.59 0.77 3.25
C GLN A 357 9.22 1.30 2.78
N ILE A 358 8.16 1.04 3.54
CA ILE A 358 6.81 1.49 3.20
C ILE A 358 6.62 2.99 3.50
N GLY A 359 7.25 3.52 4.56
CA GLY A 359 7.14 4.92 4.93
C GLY A 359 7.40 5.89 3.77
N PRO A 360 8.54 5.81 3.06
CA PRO A 360 8.83 6.64 1.89
C PRO A 360 7.83 6.46 0.74
N ALA A 361 7.33 5.25 0.51
CA ALA A 361 6.34 4.98 -0.53
C ALA A 361 5.00 5.67 -0.22
N LEU A 362 4.53 5.59 1.02
CA LEU A 362 3.34 6.30 1.48
C LEU A 362 3.52 7.81 1.41
N TYR A 363 4.71 8.33 1.76
CA TYR A 363 5.02 9.74 1.62
C TYR A 363 4.95 10.21 0.17
N THR A 364 5.45 9.42 -0.76
CA THR A 364 5.34 9.71 -2.20
C THR A 364 3.88 9.79 -2.65
N VAL A 365 3.01 8.89 -2.19
CA VAL A 365 1.56 8.91 -2.45
C VAL A 365 0.93 10.20 -1.91
N PHE A 366 1.25 10.56 -0.67
CA PHE A 366 0.79 11.79 -0.03
C PHE A 366 1.24 13.03 -0.80
N LEU A 367 2.53 13.13 -1.11
CA LEU A 367 3.13 14.28 -1.81
C LEU A 367 2.55 14.45 -3.21
N MET A 368 2.43 13.38 -3.99
CA MET A 368 1.84 13.41 -5.33
C MET A 368 0.40 13.92 -5.32
N ARG A 369 -0.40 13.46 -4.37
CA ARG A 369 -1.78 13.94 -4.21
C ARG A 369 -1.83 15.41 -3.84
N HIS A 370 -0.96 15.85 -2.92
CA HIS A 370 -0.86 17.24 -2.51
C HIS A 370 -0.43 18.15 -3.66
N LEU A 371 0.58 17.74 -4.42
CA LEU A 371 1.04 18.46 -5.61
C LEU A 371 -0.03 18.55 -6.69
N ARG A 372 -0.73 17.47 -6.99
CA ARG A 372 -1.85 17.47 -7.96
C ARG A 372 -2.97 18.41 -7.53
N SER A 373 -3.33 18.41 -6.24
CA SER A 373 -4.33 19.31 -5.70
C SER A 373 -3.91 20.78 -5.82
N ARG A 374 -2.65 21.09 -5.47
CA ARG A 374 -2.07 22.43 -5.61
C ARG A 374 -2.00 22.89 -7.07
N ALA A 375 -1.49 22.04 -7.96
CA ALA A 375 -1.42 22.36 -9.39
C ALA A 375 -2.80 22.66 -9.98
N GLY A 376 -3.81 21.88 -9.62
CA GLY A 376 -5.18 22.14 -10.03
C GLY A 376 -5.77 23.44 -9.46
N ALA A 377 -5.38 23.83 -8.23
CA ALA A 377 -5.80 25.11 -7.65
C ALA A 377 -5.12 26.30 -8.34
N ILE A 378 -3.82 26.20 -8.60
CA ILE A 378 -3.06 27.24 -9.31
C ILE A 378 -3.61 27.44 -10.72
N GLU A 379 -3.85 26.34 -11.46
CA GLU A 379 -4.38 26.43 -12.81
C GLU A 379 -5.78 27.07 -12.85
N ARG A 380 -6.68 26.67 -11.94
CA ARG A 380 -7.99 27.33 -11.83
C ARG A 380 -7.87 28.82 -11.52
N ALA A 381 -6.95 29.21 -10.61
CA ALA A 381 -6.72 30.60 -10.29
C ALA A 381 -6.12 31.40 -11.46
N ARG A 382 -5.29 30.75 -12.30
CA ARG A 382 -4.73 31.34 -13.54
C ARG A 382 -5.83 31.62 -14.56
N VAL A 383 -6.63 30.61 -14.88
CA VAL A 383 -7.73 30.71 -15.84
C VAL A 383 -8.77 31.75 -15.37
N ALA A 384 -9.07 31.76 -14.07
CA ALA A 384 -9.99 32.77 -13.50
C ALA A 384 -9.47 34.21 -13.69
N ARG A 385 -8.16 34.44 -13.57
CA ARG A 385 -7.57 35.77 -13.83
C ARG A 385 -7.58 36.13 -15.32
N GLU A 386 -7.22 35.20 -16.21
CA GLU A 386 -7.23 35.43 -17.65
C GLU A 386 -8.63 35.75 -18.17
N LEU A 387 -9.66 35.07 -17.63
CA LEU A 387 -11.06 35.39 -17.94
C LEU A 387 -11.47 36.78 -17.41
N HIS A 388 -11.00 37.15 -16.21
CA HIS A 388 -11.29 38.46 -15.67
C HIS A 388 -10.68 39.58 -16.49
N ASP A 389 -9.38 39.45 -16.81
CA ASP A 389 -8.63 40.57 -17.39
C ASP A 389 -8.90 40.72 -18.90
N GLY A 390 -9.22 39.65 -19.60
CA GLY A 390 -9.48 39.65 -21.04
C GLY A 390 -10.95 39.76 -21.40
N ALA A 391 -11.72 38.72 -21.09
CA ALA A 391 -13.07 38.58 -21.61
C ALA A 391 -14.08 39.54 -20.95
N ILE A 392 -14.03 39.69 -19.62
CA ILE A 392 -15.00 40.56 -18.92
C ILE A 392 -14.78 42.03 -19.25
N GLN A 393 -13.51 42.49 -19.28
CA GLN A 393 -13.22 43.89 -19.63
C GLN A 393 -13.61 44.22 -21.07
N ALA A 394 -13.40 43.28 -22.00
CA ALA A 394 -13.83 43.45 -23.38
C ALA A 394 -15.37 43.56 -23.50
N LEU A 395 -16.11 42.69 -22.78
CA LEU A 395 -17.57 42.74 -22.75
C LEU A 395 -18.14 44.02 -22.13
N ILE A 396 -17.55 44.49 -21.03
CA ILE A 396 -17.94 45.77 -20.39
C ILE A 396 -17.67 46.94 -21.36
N SER A 397 -16.54 46.91 -22.08
CA SER A 397 -16.24 47.95 -23.08
C SER A 397 -17.26 48.00 -24.23
N VAL A 398 -17.67 46.83 -24.71
CA VAL A 398 -18.73 46.71 -25.75
C VAL A 398 -20.09 47.17 -25.19
N GLU A 399 -20.46 46.80 -23.97
CA GLU A 399 -21.70 47.29 -23.32
C GLU A 399 -21.72 48.81 -23.27
N MET A 400 -20.60 49.46 -22.80
CA MET A 400 -20.52 50.92 -22.73
C MET A 400 -20.62 51.57 -24.13
N GLN A 401 -20.01 51.02 -25.17
CA GLN A 401 -20.13 51.53 -26.54
C GLN A 401 -21.56 51.43 -27.06
N VAL A 402 -22.27 50.34 -26.79
CA VAL A 402 -23.68 50.18 -27.13
C VAL A 402 -24.56 51.20 -26.43
N ASP A 403 -24.31 51.47 -25.16
CA ASP A 403 -25.08 52.47 -24.40
C ASP A 403 -24.83 53.91 -24.94
N VAL A 404 -23.60 54.24 -25.34
CA VAL A 404 -23.29 55.54 -25.98
C VAL A 404 -24.01 55.66 -27.33
N LEU A 405 -23.99 54.61 -28.17
CA LEU A 405 -24.70 54.59 -29.44
C LEU A 405 -26.21 54.75 -29.26
N ARG A 406 -26.80 54.08 -28.26
CA ARG A 406 -28.23 54.21 -27.90
C ARG A 406 -28.60 55.68 -27.59
N ARG A 407 -27.74 56.36 -26.81
CA ARG A 407 -27.98 57.80 -26.45
C ARG A 407 -27.81 58.74 -27.63
N GLN A 408 -26.94 58.45 -28.60
CA GLN A 408 -26.73 59.27 -29.78
C GLN A 408 -27.87 59.15 -30.82
N LEU A 409 -28.62 58.04 -30.84
CA LEU A 409 -29.72 57.79 -31.75
C LEU A 409 -31.06 58.42 -31.31
N ALA A 410 -31.08 59.35 -30.40
CA ALA A 410 -32.29 59.98 -29.83
C ALA A 410 -33.05 60.92 -30.78
N SER A 411 -33.09 60.70 -32.10
CA SER A 411 -33.87 61.42 -33.08
C SER A 411 -35.16 60.67 -33.52
N PRO A 412 -36.30 61.33 -33.75
CA PRO A 412 -37.62 60.71 -33.51
C PRO A 412 -38.16 59.71 -34.53
N GLU A 413 -37.71 59.64 -35.78
CA GLU A 413 -38.41 58.85 -36.77
C GLU A 413 -37.74 57.51 -37.22
N LYS A 414 -36.49 57.30 -36.93
CA LYS A 414 -35.78 56.01 -37.19
C LYS A 414 -35.29 55.35 -35.89
N ALA A 415 -35.51 56.03 -34.78
CA ALA A 415 -34.92 55.70 -33.50
C ALA A 415 -35.57 54.49 -32.81
N ALA A 416 -36.86 54.25 -32.96
CA ALA A 416 -37.56 53.22 -32.18
C ALA A 416 -37.12 51.77 -32.49
N SER A 417 -36.91 51.45 -33.80
CA SER A 417 -36.49 50.11 -34.18
C SER A 417 -35.00 49.82 -33.87
N VAL A 418 -34.15 50.84 -34.01
CA VAL A 418 -32.71 50.69 -33.69
C VAL A 418 -32.51 50.72 -32.20
N ALA A 419 -33.27 51.52 -31.46
CA ALA A 419 -33.18 51.56 -29.99
C ALA A 419 -33.58 50.20 -29.36
N SER A 420 -34.69 49.58 -29.82
CA SER A 420 -35.10 48.26 -29.31
C SER A 420 -34.08 47.15 -29.60
N SER A 421 -33.42 47.20 -30.76
CA SER A 421 -32.34 46.26 -31.12
C SER A 421 -31.08 46.48 -30.27
N LEU A 422 -30.74 47.72 -29.95
CA LEU A 422 -29.61 48.05 -29.06
C LEU A 422 -29.89 47.66 -27.60
N ASP A 423 -31.14 47.87 -27.13
CA ASP A 423 -31.53 47.38 -25.80
C ASP A 423 -31.42 45.87 -25.70
N HIS A 424 -31.81 45.14 -26.72
CA HIS A 424 -31.68 43.66 -26.75
C HIS A 424 -30.20 43.24 -26.74
N VAL A 425 -29.33 43.88 -27.50
CA VAL A 425 -27.86 43.59 -27.50
C VAL A 425 -27.25 43.92 -26.14
N GLN A 426 -27.67 45.02 -25.50
CA GLN A 426 -27.19 45.40 -24.17
C GLN A 426 -27.61 44.37 -23.10
N ASP A 427 -28.83 43.86 -23.15
CA ASP A 427 -29.32 42.84 -22.22
C ASP A 427 -28.57 41.50 -22.42
N LEU A 428 -28.33 41.12 -23.68
CA LEU A 428 -27.51 39.93 -23.99
C LEU A 428 -26.07 40.07 -23.43
N LEU A 429 -25.43 41.24 -23.61
CA LEU A 429 -24.12 41.52 -23.08
C LEU A 429 -24.08 41.48 -21.55
N ARG A 430 -25.05 42.06 -20.88
CA ARG A 430 -25.22 41.98 -19.40
C ARG A 430 -25.34 40.53 -18.95
N GLN A 431 -26.12 39.75 -19.66
CA GLN A 431 -26.27 38.33 -19.35
C GLN A 431 -24.94 37.58 -19.53
N GLN A 432 -24.19 37.82 -20.59
CA GLN A 432 -22.89 37.17 -20.83
C GLN A 432 -21.84 37.58 -19.79
N VAL A 433 -21.77 38.84 -19.41
CA VAL A 433 -20.89 39.31 -18.32
C VAL A 433 -21.22 38.64 -17.00
N PHE A 434 -22.51 38.49 -16.70
CA PHE A 434 -22.96 37.77 -15.52
C PHE A 434 -22.53 36.30 -15.53
N GLU A 435 -22.76 35.60 -16.65
CA GLU A 435 -22.38 34.18 -16.81
C GLU A 435 -20.87 33.97 -16.63
N LEU A 436 -20.05 34.82 -17.23
CA LEU A 436 -18.60 34.78 -17.07
C LEU A 436 -18.17 35.04 -15.62
N ARG A 437 -18.77 36.01 -14.94
CA ARG A 437 -18.49 36.25 -13.50
C ARG A 437 -18.85 35.04 -12.64
N MET A 438 -19.95 34.37 -12.91
CA MET A 438 -20.37 33.18 -12.18
C MET A 438 -19.44 32.00 -12.43
N LEU A 439 -19.01 31.76 -13.67
CA LEU A 439 -17.99 30.76 -14.00
C LEU A 439 -16.68 31.01 -13.26
N MET A 440 -16.22 32.24 -13.23
CA MET A 440 -15.02 32.63 -12.48
C MET A 440 -15.13 32.36 -10.98
N GLN A 441 -16.30 32.64 -10.39
CA GLN A 441 -16.53 32.37 -8.96
C GLN A 441 -16.52 30.86 -8.67
N GLN A 442 -17.06 30.02 -9.58
CA GLN A 442 -16.97 28.57 -9.46
C GLN A 442 -15.53 28.06 -9.50
N MET A 443 -14.63 28.76 -10.21
CA MET A 443 -13.23 28.40 -10.34
C MET A 443 -12.34 28.87 -9.18
N LYS A 444 -12.75 29.92 -8.43
CA LYS A 444 -11.99 30.39 -7.27
C LYS A 444 -11.99 29.33 -6.15
N PRO A 445 -10.83 29.09 -5.51
CA PRO A 445 -10.80 28.27 -4.30
C PRO A 445 -11.70 28.92 -3.23
N VAL A 446 -12.64 28.15 -2.70
CA VAL A 446 -13.42 28.58 -1.52
C VAL A 446 -12.54 28.33 -0.29
N GLU A 447 -11.89 29.36 0.21
CA GLU A 447 -11.14 29.33 1.47
C GLU A 447 -12.08 29.77 2.60
N LEU A 448 -12.55 28.80 3.38
CA LEU A 448 -13.38 29.05 4.55
C LEU A 448 -12.62 28.61 5.80
N ASN A 449 -12.46 29.52 6.74
CA ASN A 449 -12.04 29.16 8.09
C ASN A 449 -13.20 28.49 8.85
N PRO A 450 -12.91 27.63 9.84
CA PRO A 450 -13.93 27.08 10.69
C PRO A 450 -14.80 28.18 11.33
N GLY A 451 -16.12 28.06 11.23
CA GLY A 451 -17.08 29.05 11.76
C GLY A 451 -17.57 30.11 10.76
N GLN A 452 -16.93 30.29 9.62
CA GLN A 452 -17.30 31.36 8.64
C GLN A 452 -18.33 30.92 7.60
N LEU A 453 -18.88 29.71 7.69
CA LEU A 453 -19.80 29.18 6.67
C LEU A 453 -21.08 30.01 6.55
N LEU A 454 -21.69 30.37 7.67
CA LEU A 454 -22.98 31.10 7.69
C LEU A 454 -22.83 32.48 7.07
N ASP A 455 -21.80 33.23 7.46
CA ASP A 455 -21.51 34.56 6.92
C ASP A 455 -21.25 34.49 5.41
N TYR A 456 -20.49 33.50 4.98
CA TYR A 456 -20.22 33.30 3.56
C TYR A 456 -21.48 32.97 2.74
N MET A 457 -22.38 32.12 3.27
CA MET A 457 -23.66 31.81 2.63
C MET A 457 -24.58 33.03 2.56
N ALA A 458 -24.66 33.81 3.65
CA ALA A 458 -25.42 35.03 3.69
C ALA A 458 -24.91 36.06 2.67
N GLU A 459 -23.59 36.31 2.63
CA GLU A 459 -22.99 37.20 1.65
C GLU A 459 -23.25 36.75 0.20
N MET A 460 -23.19 35.45 -0.06
CA MET A 460 -23.47 34.89 -1.38
C MET A 460 -24.91 35.13 -1.82
N VAL A 461 -25.91 34.94 -0.95
CA VAL A 461 -27.32 35.17 -1.24
C VAL A 461 -27.58 36.68 -1.43
N ASP A 462 -27.00 37.55 -0.61
CA ASP A 462 -27.11 38.99 -0.76
C ASP A 462 -26.49 39.52 -2.04
N ARG A 463 -25.34 38.97 -2.44
CA ARG A 463 -24.68 39.28 -3.72
C ARG A 463 -25.53 38.84 -4.89
N PHE A 464 -26.10 37.61 -4.82
CA PHE A 464 -27.02 37.11 -5.84
C PHE A 464 -28.22 38.04 -6.04
N ARG A 465 -28.83 38.55 -4.95
CA ARG A 465 -29.90 39.55 -5.00
C ARG A 465 -29.48 40.81 -5.73
N ARG A 466 -28.30 41.37 -5.40
CA ARG A 466 -27.79 42.60 -6.03
C ARG A 466 -27.51 42.41 -7.53
N ASP A 467 -26.93 41.25 -7.88
CA ASP A 467 -26.48 41.00 -9.26
C ASP A 467 -27.62 40.60 -10.21
N THR A 468 -28.72 40.02 -9.69
CA THR A 468 -29.80 39.47 -10.53
C THR A 468 -31.12 40.21 -10.42
N GLY A 469 -31.32 40.96 -9.35
CA GLY A 469 -32.61 41.58 -9.02
C GLY A 469 -33.68 40.60 -8.49
N ILE A 470 -33.35 39.28 -8.40
CA ILE A 470 -34.25 38.27 -7.85
C ILE A 470 -34.33 38.45 -6.32
N GLY A 471 -35.51 38.55 -5.77
CA GLY A 471 -35.71 38.57 -4.31
C GLY A 471 -35.06 37.34 -3.67
N SER A 472 -34.09 37.54 -2.80
CA SER A 472 -33.40 36.41 -2.16
C SER A 472 -33.18 36.67 -0.67
N GLN A 473 -33.35 35.63 0.14
CA GLN A 473 -33.22 35.69 1.58
C GLN A 473 -32.47 34.46 2.10
N PHE A 474 -31.50 34.69 3.01
CA PHE A 474 -30.87 33.63 3.80
C PHE A 474 -31.47 33.59 5.20
N VAL A 475 -31.87 32.42 5.66
CA VAL A 475 -32.52 32.22 6.97
C VAL A 475 -31.77 31.11 7.73
N THR A 476 -31.34 31.43 8.94
CA THR A 476 -30.77 30.46 9.87
C THR A 476 -31.09 30.84 11.31
N SER A 477 -31.24 29.82 12.16
CA SER A 477 -31.34 29.99 13.62
C SER A 477 -30.03 29.72 14.36
N LEU A 478 -28.97 29.39 13.61
CA LEU A 478 -27.66 29.01 14.15
C LEU A 478 -26.77 30.24 14.29
N GLU A 479 -26.08 30.38 15.44
CA GLU A 479 -25.11 31.45 15.66
C GLU A 479 -23.73 31.06 15.11
N GLU A 480 -23.33 29.80 15.24
CA GLU A 480 -22.05 29.30 14.77
C GLU A 480 -22.17 27.83 14.28
N VAL A 481 -21.47 27.51 13.22
CA VAL A 481 -21.40 26.14 12.67
C VAL A 481 -19.95 25.73 12.48
N ARG A 482 -19.53 24.69 13.19
CA ARG A 482 -18.19 24.11 13.07
C ARG A 482 -18.25 22.81 12.30
N LEU A 483 -17.99 22.89 11.01
CA LEU A 483 -17.87 21.76 10.10
C LEU A 483 -16.42 21.60 9.61
N PRO A 484 -16.02 20.38 9.24
CA PRO A 484 -14.74 20.18 8.54
C PRO A 484 -14.63 21.08 7.31
N SER A 485 -13.48 21.69 7.06
CA SER A 485 -13.29 22.65 5.97
C SER A 485 -13.68 22.11 4.59
N ARG A 486 -13.61 20.78 4.40
CA ARG A 486 -14.09 20.12 3.17
C ARG A 486 -15.61 20.20 3.05
N VAL A 487 -16.34 19.89 4.12
CA VAL A 487 -17.81 19.90 4.14
C VAL A 487 -18.32 21.33 3.94
N SER A 488 -17.74 22.30 4.66
CA SER A 488 -18.08 23.72 4.50
C SER A 488 -17.89 24.20 3.06
N ARG A 489 -16.78 23.84 2.41
CA ARG A 489 -16.52 24.20 1.00
C ARG A 489 -17.52 23.57 0.03
N GLU A 490 -17.85 22.30 0.22
CA GLU A 490 -18.81 21.64 -0.68
C GLU A 490 -20.24 22.15 -0.48
N LEU A 491 -20.67 22.46 0.75
CA LEU A 491 -21.96 23.12 1.02
C LEU A 491 -22.04 24.51 0.36
N ALA A 492 -20.99 25.33 0.48
CA ALA A 492 -20.91 26.61 -0.20
C ALA A 492 -21.01 26.46 -1.74
N ARG A 493 -20.38 25.45 -2.31
CA ARG A 493 -20.45 25.15 -3.75
C ARG A 493 -21.82 24.63 -4.18
N ILE A 494 -22.47 23.82 -3.34
CA ILE A 494 -23.85 23.37 -3.59
C ILE A 494 -24.80 24.57 -3.65
N LEU A 495 -24.70 25.47 -2.68
CA LEU A 495 -25.49 26.70 -2.67
C LEU A 495 -25.22 27.56 -3.91
N GLN A 496 -23.95 27.76 -4.27
CA GLN A 496 -23.56 28.52 -5.45
C GLN A 496 -24.18 27.93 -6.73
N GLU A 497 -24.09 26.62 -6.92
CA GLU A 497 -24.68 25.92 -8.07
C GLU A 497 -26.21 26.01 -8.08
N ALA A 498 -26.86 25.90 -6.92
CA ALA A 498 -28.31 26.04 -6.81
C ALA A 498 -28.76 27.44 -7.21
N LEU A 499 -28.10 28.51 -6.76
CA LEU A 499 -28.39 29.88 -7.17
C LEU A 499 -28.17 30.12 -8.68
N VAL A 500 -27.13 29.51 -9.26
CA VAL A 500 -26.92 29.53 -10.73
C VAL A 500 -28.10 28.86 -11.44
N ASN A 501 -28.58 27.72 -10.96
CA ASN A 501 -29.72 27.00 -11.55
C ASN A 501 -31.02 27.79 -11.44
N VAL A 502 -31.28 28.46 -10.30
CA VAL A 502 -32.38 29.37 -10.16
C VAL A 502 -32.34 30.46 -11.23
N ARG A 503 -31.23 31.15 -11.39
CA ARG A 503 -31.08 32.21 -12.40
C ARG A 503 -31.26 31.72 -13.83
N LYS A 504 -30.63 30.58 -14.19
CA LYS A 504 -30.62 30.09 -15.57
C LYS A 504 -31.91 29.40 -15.98
N HIS A 505 -32.53 28.72 -15.04
CA HIS A 505 -33.55 27.74 -15.39
C HIS A 505 -34.91 27.99 -14.75
N SER A 506 -34.99 28.65 -13.59
CA SER A 506 -36.27 28.72 -12.91
C SER A 506 -37.21 29.84 -13.40
N GLY A 507 -36.68 31.00 -13.84
CA GLY A 507 -37.46 32.20 -14.08
C GLY A 507 -38.13 32.72 -12.82
N ALA A 508 -37.64 32.38 -11.65
CA ALA A 508 -38.19 32.78 -10.36
C ALA A 508 -38.03 34.27 -10.10
N SER A 509 -38.96 34.84 -9.38
CA SER A 509 -38.88 36.18 -8.82
C SER A 509 -38.36 36.20 -7.40
N ASN A 510 -38.45 35.05 -6.68
CA ASN A 510 -37.98 34.89 -5.31
C ASN A 510 -37.27 33.53 -5.10
N VAL A 511 -36.24 33.56 -4.24
CA VAL A 511 -35.57 32.36 -3.73
C VAL A 511 -35.29 32.49 -2.23
N GLN A 512 -35.57 31.47 -1.47
CA GLN A 512 -35.26 31.39 -0.05
C GLN A 512 -34.23 30.28 0.18
N VAL A 513 -33.20 30.59 0.95
CA VAL A 513 -32.17 29.64 1.39
C VAL A 513 -32.23 29.53 2.90
N ARG A 514 -32.43 28.32 3.40
CA ARG A 514 -32.45 28.02 4.83
C ARG A 514 -31.35 27.03 5.19
N PHE A 515 -30.60 27.32 6.27
CA PHE A 515 -29.65 26.38 6.83
C PHE A 515 -29.94 26.14 8.31
N ALA A 516 -30.15 24.88 8.68
CA ALA A 516 -30.60 24.50 10.02
C ALA A 516 -29.95 23.20 10.49
N ALA A 517 -29.97 22.97 11.80
CA ALA A 517 -29.61 21.71 12.44
C ALA A 517 -30.89 21.08 13.01
N GLU A 518 -31.39 20.03 12.36
CA GLU A 518 -32.63 19.36 12.72
C GLU A 518 -32.46 17.84 12.63
N ASP A 519 -33.11 17.10 13.54
CA ASP A 519 -33.10 15.62 13.57
C ASP A 519 -31.68 14.96 13.54
N GLY A 520 -30.68 15.63 14.11
CA GLY A 520 -29.30 15.16 14.08
C GLY A 520 -28.61 15.30 12.72
N CYS A 521 -29.18 16.10 11.82
CA CYS A 521 -28.66 16.41 10.50
C CYS A 521 -28.48 17.91 10.28
N TRP A 522 -27.49 18.27 9.46
CA TRP A 522 -27.40 19.60 8.86
C TRP A 522 -28.29 19.61 7.61
N LYS A 523 -29.25 20.55 7.56
CA LYS A 523 -30.20 20.70 6.45
C LYS A 523 -29.93 22.00 5.72
N LEU A 524 -29.66 21.93 4.40
CA LEU A 524 -29.64 23.07 3.49
C LEU A 524 -30.84 22.96 2.56
N GLU A 525 -31.76 23.91 2.69
CA GLU A 525 -32.98 23.97 1.92
C GLU A 525 -32.95 25.21 1.01
N ILE A 526 -33.28 25.01 -0.27
CA ILE A 526 -33.33 26.09 -1.27
C ILE A 526 -34.68 25.99 -1.98
N VAL A 527 -35.53 27.03 -1.84
CA VAL A 527 -36.87 27.09 -2.37
C VAL A 527 -36.99 28.26 -3.34
N ASP A 528 -37.40 27.99 -4.57
CA ASP A 528 -37.69 29.01 -5.58
C ASP A 528 -39.18 28.96 -6.03
N ASN A 529 -39.71 30.10 -6.45
CA ASN A 529 -41.06 30.23 -6.97
C ASN A 529 -41.14 30.25 -8.51
N GLY A 530 -40.21 29.59 -9.17
CA GLY A 530 -40.09 29.57 -10.63
C GLY A 530 -40.94 28.50 -11.32
N ARG A 531 -40.54 28.11 -12.52
CA ARG A 531 -41.26 27.10 -13.33
C ARG A 531 -41.11 25.66 -12.84
N GLY A 532 -40.21 25.39 -11.87
CA GLY A 532 -39.93 24.05 -11.40
C GLY A 532 -39.19 23.14 -12.42
N PHE A 533 -39.08 21.86 -12.09
CA PHE A 533 -38.55 20.80 -12.94
C PHE A 533 -39.67 20.13 -13.77
N ASP A 534 -39.28 19.32 -14.77
CA ASP A 534 -40.17 18.57 -15.67
C ASP A 534 -40.83 17.34 -15.00
N PHE A 535 -40.98 17.36 -13.67
CA PHE A 535 -41.67 16.33 -12.91
C PHE A 535 -42.49 16.97 -11.78
N SER A 536 -43.53 16.26 -11.33
CA SER A 536 -44.34 16.66 -10.20
C SER A 536 -44.18 15.69 -9.04
N GLY A 537 -44.06 16.22 -7.83
CA GLY A 537 -43.91 15.46 -6.59
C GLY A 537 -42.50 15.53 -6.02
N ARG A 538 -42.22 14.60 -5.11
CA ARG A 538 -40.97 14.53 -4.35
C ARG A 538 -40.14 13.35 -4.80
N LEU A 539 -38.88 13.57 -5.21
CA LEU A 539 -37.93 12.53 -5.64
C LEU A 539 -36.67 12.59 -4.79
N THR A 540 -36.21 11.43 -4.35
CA THR A 540 -34.95 11.24 -3.65
C THR A 540 -33.77 11.16 -4.64
N LEU A 541 -32.53 11.27 -4.15
CA LEU A 541 -31.32 11.15 -4.96
C LEU A 541 -31.30 9.88 -5.84
N ARG A 542 -31.76 8.74 -5.31
CA ARG A 542 -31.81 7.46 -6.04
C ARG A 542 -32.84 7.47 -7.17
N GLU A 543 -34.02 8.05 -6.90
CA GLU A 543 -35.09 8.17 -7.89
C GLU A 543 -34.75 9.17 -9.00
N LEU A 544 -34.07 10.28 -8.65
CA LEU A 544 -33.54 11.25 -9.61
C LEU A 544 -32.48 10.63 -10.53
N ASP A 545 -31.65 9.74 -10.00
CA ASP A 545 -30.64 9.01 -10.80
C ASP A 545 -31.30 7.99 -11.72
N ALA A 546 -32.24 7.20 -11.24
CA ALA A 546 -32.98 6.22 -12.01
C ALA A 546 -33.73 6.88 -13.18
N ALA A 547 -34.34 8.05 -12.91
CA ALA A 547 -35.05 8.84 -13.91
C ALA A 547 -34.14 9.68 -14.83
N ARG A 548 -32.83 9.76 -14.55
CA ARG A 548 -31.85 10.66 -15.20
C ARG A 548 -32.30 12.14 -15.17
N ARG A 549 -32.88 12.57 -14.08
CA ARG A 549 -33.44 13.92 -13.88
C ARG A 549 -32.72 14.67 -12.75
N GLY A 550 -33.06 15.98 -12.60
CA GLY A 550 -32.57 16.84 -11.54
C GLY A 550 -31.14 17.40 -11.78
N PRO A 551 -30.61 18.19 -10.82
CA PRO A 551 -29.38 18.95 -10.99
C PRO A 551 -28.13 18.04 -10.83
N GLY A 552 -27.50 17.68 -11.96
CA GLY A 552 -26.39 16.70 -12.03
C GLY A 552 -25.23 17.03 -11.10
N ILE A 553 -24.72 18.25 -11.16
CA ILE A 553 -23.56 18.70 -10.36
C ILE A 553 -23.88 18.65 -8.85
N ILE A 554 -25.07 19.07 -8.44
CA ILE A 554 -25.49 19.03 -7.04
C ILE A 554 -25.59 17.58 -6.56
N LYS A 555 -26.15 16.67 -7.36
CA LYS A 555 -26.23 15.23 -7.05
C LYS A 555 -24.84 14.63 -6.78
N GLU A 556 -23.86 14.92 -7.63
CA GLU A 556 -22.49 14.43 -7.48
C GLU A 556 -21.84 14.94 -6.19
N ARG A 557 -22.01 16.23 -5.88
CA ARG A 557 -21.45 16.85 -4.67
C ARG A 557 -22.08 16.31 -3.38
N VAL A 558 -23.42 16.14 -3.36
CA VAL A 558 -24.12 15.56 -2.20
C VAL A 558 -23.66 14.12 -1.98
N ARG A 559 -23.51 13.34 -3.05
CA ARG A 559 -22.98 11.97 -2.97
C ARG A 559 -21.53 11.94 -2.43
N ALA A 560 -20.68 12.87 -2.86
CA ALA A 560 -19.29 12.98 -2.37
C ALA A 560 -19.21 13.36 -0.88
N LEU A 561 -20.29 13.95 -0.32
CA LEU A 561 -20.42 14.23 1.11
C LEU A 561 -21.13 13.10 1.90
N GLY A 562 -21.58 12.03 1.22
CA GLY A 562 -22.37 10.97 1.86
C GLY A 562 -23.72 11.45 2.36
N GLY A 563 -24.24 12.55 1.79
CA GLY A 563 -25.50 13.15 2.15
C GLY A 563 -26.69 12.61 1.34
N GLU A 564 -27.88 13.05 1.72
CA GLU A 564 -29.14 12.80 1.00
C GLU A 564 -29.62 14.08 0.30
N LEU A 565 -30.14 13.93 -0.92
CA LEU A 565 -30.81 14.98 -1.68
C LEU A 565 -32.26 14.59 -1.93
N THR A 566 -33.17 15.50 -1.65
CA THR A 566 -34.56 15.40 -2.05
C THR A 566 -34.92 16.64 -2.87
N VAL A 567 -35.56 16.44 -4.00
CA VAL A 567 -36.10 17.53 -4.82
C VAL A 567 -37.62 17.38 -4.89
N GLN A 568 -38.31 18.40 -4.44
CA GLN A 568 -39.77 18.53 -4.62
C GLN A 568 -40.05 19.58 -5.67
N SER A 569 -40.88 19.27 -6.62
CA SER A 569 -41.21 20.21 -7.70
C SER A 569 -42.66 20.07 -8.13
N THR A 570 -43.22 21.18 -8.59
CA THR A 570 -44.50 21.22 -9.28
C THR A 570 -44.33 22.12 -10.48
N PRO A 571 -44.57 21.63 -11.71
CA PRO A 571 -44.46 22.45 -12.90
C PRO A 571 -45.23 23.75 -12.78
N HIS A 572 -44.59 24.88 -13.10
CA HIS A 572 -45.09 26.25 -12.96
C HIS A 572 -45.35 26.75 -11.53
N ASN A 573 -44.94 26.02 -10.50
CA ASN A 573 -45.14 26.40 -9.11
C ASN A 573 -43.91 26.24 -8.23
N GLY A 574 -42.71 26.34 -8.87
CA GLY A 574 -41.44 26.36 -8.19
C GLY A 574 -40.81 25.01 -7.88
N SER A 575 -39.68 25.06 -7.18
CA SER A 575 -38.95 23.87 -6.70
C SER A 575 -38.35 24.09 -5.32
N GLU A 576 -38.20 22.98 -4.60
CA GLU A 576 -37.54 22.89 -3.31
C GLU A 576 -36.45 21.82 -3.41
N LEU A 577 -35.19 22.20 -3.10
CA LEU A 577 -34.06 21.32 -2.94
C LEU A 577 -33.72 21.20 -1.46
N LEU A 578 -33.80 20.01 -0.90
CA LEU A 578 -33.42 19.70 0.47
C LEU A 578 -32.19 18.77 0.49
N ILE A 579 -31.08 19.27 1.03
CA ILE A 579 -29.83 18.53 1.24
C ILE A 579 -29.71 18.24 2.74
N SER A 580 -29.54 16.96 3.11
CA SER A 580 -29.36 16.51 4.49
C SER A 580 -28.01 15.83 4.67
N LEU A 581 -27.24 16.28 5.66
CA LEU A 581 -25.94 15.70 6.04
C LEU A 581 -25.99 15.31 7.52
N PRO A 582 -25.60 14.09 7.92
CA PRO A 582 -25.61 13.70 9.33
C PRO A 582 -24.64 14.56 10.15
N GLN A 583 -25.06 15.02 11.33
CA GLN A 583 -24.23 15.83 12.25
C GLN A 583 -23.06 15.02 12.82
N LYS A 584 -23.24 13.71 13.02
CA LYS A 584 -22.18 12.74 13.25
C LYS A 584 -21.72 12.19 11.89
N ALA A 585 -20.99 12.98 11.14
CA ALA A 585 -20.17 12.43 10.09
C ALA A 585 -19.09 11.60 10.81
N ASP A 586 -19.34 10.31 11.00
CA ASP A 586 -18.27 9.36 11.26
C ASP A 586 -17.18 9.60 10.23
N SER A 587 -15.98 9.70 10.71
CA SER A 587 -14.70 10.07 10.10
C SER A 587 -14.29 9.28 8.86
N THR A 588 -15.20 9.06 7.93
CA THR A 588 -14.95 8.34 6.66
C THR A 588 -14.36 9.25 5.57
N TYR A 589 -14.08 10.52 5.90
CA TYR A 589 -13.65 11.52 4.90
C TYR A 589 -12.30 12.15 5.25
N VAL A 590 -11.22 11.34 5.19
CA VAL A 590 -9.84 11.87 5.09
C VAL A 590 -9.21 11.47 3.76
#